data_be9c42f314e0330f18444d9f2a187d1a
#
_entry.id   be9c42f314e0330f18444d9f2a187d1a
#
_cell.length_a   1.000
_cell.length_b   1.000
_cell.length_c   1.000
_cell.angle_alpha   90.00
_cell.angle_beta   90.00
_cell.angle_gamma   90.00
#
_symmetry.space_group_name_H-M   'P 1'
#
loop_
_entity.id
_entity.type
_entity.pdbx_description
1 polymer ?
#
loop_
_entity_poly.entity_id
_entity_poly.type
_entity_poly.pdbx_seq_one_letter_code
_entity_poly.pdbx_strand_id
1 'polypeptide(L)'
;MLWLLLALRVLAGVLECQGKTVRGVFSSERALEEKGQHLASFWFYGEPTLIQYKFNATVTSDGRLYLYRDDDWRDATEKLTCFDKISAARLSFELVEAEANFTFSSGSPEMWHVVYAELSTCQLGSFVGQPNTIQYQLRLFNPDREGNPFDHFSTGERGLLLFYQLVVLAYFVMACIYGPQLWQTICKEGPMYLVLKLLTLATSLQFSAALFNMLHYQRYSKDGEGSPFFLNLSEMLEVLSALVMLYMLLNVAMGWTLAGSKATKMSNLKNNPIVTVVVLGLGAIQAVLALWEQFQSSEHQTYHAHRSAVGLSLVVLRLVLALVFGGAIYQTMAKERSSLRRDFYLSFFKSCLLWFLSYPVIVVIAYLFPGHLRNKIVTSGVVICESLAVVLLYKLFLSRSLYWEVSALSALSLPLRMDRSFNKKNYS
;
A
#
# COMPACT_ATOMS: atom_id res chain seq x y z
N MET A 1 18.06 8.68 -22.87
CA MET A 1 19.13 7.66 -22.89
C MET A 1 19.66 7.35 -21.49
N LEU A 2 20.06 8.35 -20.69
CA LEU A 2 20.55 8.12 -19.31
C LEU A 2 19.54 7.42 -18.39
N TRP A 3 18.25 7.78 -18.45
CA TRP A 3 17.16 7.17 -17.70
C TRP A 3 16.86 5.72 -18.12
N LEU A 4 17.06 5.40 -19.38
CA LEU A 4 16.89 4.03 -19.91
C LEU A 4 18.02 3.13 -19.43
N LEU A 5 19.24 3.64 -19.34
CA LEU A 5 20.39 2.95 -18.78
C LEU A 5 20.28 2.75 -17.26
N LEU A 6 19.68 3.72 -16.55
CA LEU A 6 19.37 3.58 -15.13
C LEU A 6 18.28 2.55 -14.88
N ALA A 7 17.20 2.57 -15.67
CA ALA A 7 16.14 1.55 -15.60
C ALA A 7 16.67 0.14 -15.95
N LEU A 8 17.55 0.01 -16.95
CA LEU A 8 18.21 -1.25 -17.30
C LEU A 8 19.20 -1.73 -16.21
N ARG A 9 19.93 -0.83 -15.56
CA ARG A 9 20.79 -1.18 -14.41
C ARG A 9 19.98 -1.61 -13.19
N VAL A 10 18.83 -1.00 -12.94
CA VAL A 10 17.90 -1.41 -11.87
C VAL A 10 17.30 -2.80 -12.17
N LEU A 11 17.00 -3.09 -13.44
CA LEU A 11 16.54 -4.42 -13.89
C LEU A 11 17.65 -5.48 -13.87
N ALA A 12 18.91 -5.07 -14.12
CA ALA A 12 20.07 -5.99 -14.14
C ALA A 12 20.67 -6.27 -12.76
N GLY A 13 20.20 -5.58 -11.70
CA GLY A 13 20.64 -5.80 -10.30
C GLY A 13 20.04 -7.04 -9.66
N VAL A 14 19.87 -8.12 -10.44
CA VAL A 14 19.46 -9.43 -9.95
C VAL A 14 20.72 -10.15 -9.47
N LEU A 15 20.59 -10.75 -8.27
CA LEU A 15 21.40 -11.82 -7.70
C LEU A 15 22.31 -11.40 -6.55
N GLU A 16 21.68 -11.49 -5.38
CA GLU A 16 22.18 -12.27 -4.24
C GLU A 16 21.07 -12.22 -3.19
N CYS A 17 20.30 -13.30 -3.05
CA CYS A 17 19.24 -13.44 -2.07
C CYS A 17 19.80 -13.94 -0.75
N GLN A 18 19.49 -13.27 0.34
CA GLN A 18 19.76 -13.72 1.70
C GLN A 18 18.49 -13.53 2.58
N GLY A 19 18.02 -14.54 3.42
CA GLY A 19 16.76 -14.71 4.16
C GLY A 19 16.28 -13.55 5.08
N LYS A 20 14.99 -13.56 5.52
CA LYS A 20 14.47 -12.56 6.48
C LYS A 20 15.34 -12.51 7.72
N THR A 21 15.90 -11.34 8.02
CA THR A 21 16.79 -11.13 9.14
C THR A 21 16.05 -10.40 10.27
N VAL A 22 15.98 -11.00 11.43
CA VAL A 22 15.42 -10.41 12.65
C VAL A 22 16.53 -10.24 13.66
N ARG A 23 16.73 -9.02 14.14
CA ARG A 23 17.68 -8.71 15.22
C ARG A 23 16.93 -8.27 16.45
N GLY A 24 17.39 -8.70 17.60
CA GLY A 24 16.77 -8.34 18.86
C GLY A 24 17.63 -8.75 20.06
N VAL A 25 16.99 -8.72 21.22
CA VAL A 25 17.60 -9.10 22.46
C VAL A 25 16.74 -10.18 23.12
N PHE A 26 17.35 -11.33 23.45
CA PHE A 26 16.72 -12.27 24.35
C PHE A 26 16.78 -11.69 25.76
N SER A 27 15.66 -11.70 26.45
CA SER A 27 15.57 -11.33 27.84
C SER A 27 14.88 -12.46 28.59
N SER A 28 15.56 -13.01 29.56
CA SER A 28 14.98 -14.03 30.45
C SER A 28 13.75 -13.50 31.19
N GLU A 29 13.71 -12.18 31.46
CA GLU A 29 12.58 -11.50 32.09
C GLU A 29 11.35 -11.49 31.15
N ARG A 30 11.53 -11.11 29.89
CA ARG A 30 10.45 -11.15 28.89
C ARG A 30 9.99 -12.59 28.60
N ALA A 31 10.91 -13.52 28.52
CA ALA A 31 10.56 -14.92 28.34
C ALA A 31 9.72 -15.46 29.51
N LEU A 32 9.95 -14.98 30.73
CA LEU A 32 9.15 -15.33 31.91
C LEU A 32 7.76 -14.67 31.87
N GLU A 33 7.69 -13.37 31.60
CA GLU A 33 6.42 -12.61 31.51
C GLU A 33 5.49 -13.14 30.43
N GLU A 34 6.02 -13.36 29.24
CA GLU A 34 5.27 -13.79 28.03
C GLU A 34 5.10 -15.32 27.97
N LYS A 35 5.64 -16.06 28.94
CA LYS A 35 5.71 -17.54 28.89
C LYS A 35 6.37 -18.05 27.60
N GLY A 36 7.51 -17.46 27.28
CA GLY A 36 8.24 -17.65 26.05
C GLY A 36 8.19 -16.39 25.15
N GLN A 37 9.38 -15.81 24.88
CA GLN A 37 9.53 -14.60 24.07
C GLN A 37 9.32 -14.92 22.60
N HIS A 38 8.30 -14.32 21.97
CA HIS A 38 8.07 -14.43 20.53
C HIS A 38 9.12 -13.61 19.79
N LEU A 39 9.81 -14.22 18.82
CA LEU A 39 10.91 -13.61 18.09
C LEU A 39 10.54 -13.20 16.67
N ALA A 40 9.89 -14.11 15.96
CA ALA A 40 9.54 -13.91 14.55
C ALA A 40 8.40 -14.83 14.11
N SER A 41 7.68 -14.38 13.09
CA SER A 41 6.74 -15.19 12.33
C SER A 41 7.15 -15.18 10.86
N PHE A 42 7.07 -16.34 10.20
CA PHE A 42 7.49 -16.47 8.83
C PHE A 42 6.69 -17.55 8.09
N TRP A 43 6.34 -17.30 6.84
CA TRP A 43 5.69 -18.27 5.97
C TRP A 43 6.74 -19.09 5.25
N PHE A 44 7.00 -20.28 5.78
CA PHE A 44 7.88 -21.25 5.13
C PHE A 44 7.14 -22.05 4.07
N TYR A 45 7.85 -22.48 3.03
CA TYR A 45 7.38 -23.39 2.02
C TYR A 45 8.52 -24.21 1.42
N GLY A 46 8.23 -25.43 1.01
CA GLY A 46 9.17 -26.29 0.28
C GLY A 46 10.26 -26.93 1.13
N GLU A 47 11.25 -27.47 0.46
CA GLU A 47 12.37 -28.22 1.02
C GLU A 47 13.66 -27.87 0.27
N PRO A 48 14.77 -27.61 0.97
CA PRO A 48 14.93 -27.40 2.42
C PRO A 48 14.58 -25.96 2.82
N THR A 49 13.99 -25.79 3.99
CA THR A 49 13.91 -24.50 4.67
C THR A 49 15.02 -24.36 5.68
N LEU A 50 15.56 -23.14 5.88
CA LEU A 50 16.73 -22.90 6.72
C LEU A 50 16.44 -21.81 7.76
N ILE A 51 16.79 -22.08 9.02
CA ILE A 51 16.87 -21.11 10.09
C ILE A 51 18.33 -21.01 10.51
N GLN A 52 18.93 -19.85 10.35
CA GLN A 52 20.28 -19.53 10.83
C GLN A 52 20.15 -18.57 12.01
N TYR A 53 20.85 -18.88 13.11
CA TYR A 53 20.95 -17.95 14.22
C TYR A 53 22.39 -17.61 14.56
N LYS A 54 22.58 -16.42 15.11
CA LYS A 54 23.85 -15.94 15.61
C LYS A 54 23.67 -15.14 16.89
N PHE A 55 24.44 -15.44 17.93
CA PHE A 55 24.44 -14.76 19.21
C PHE A 55 25.76 -14.06 19.49
N ASN A 56 25.67 -13.01 20.30
CA ASN A 56 26.86 -12.23 20.69
C ASN A 56 27.51 -12.69 22.01
N ALA A 57 26.93 -13.71 22.68
CA ALA A 57 27.40 -14.25 23.96
C ALA A 57 27.05 -15.73 24.08
N THR A 58 27.69 -16.44 24.97
CA THR A 58 27.32 -17.82 25.33
C THR A 58 25.93 -17.85 25.95
N VAL A 59 25.02 -18.57 25.36
CA VAL A 59 23.67 -18.81 25.88
C VAL A 59 23.79 -19.73 27.08
N THR A 60 22.92 -19.55 28.07
CA THR A 60 22.77 -20.52 29.16
C THR A 60 22.46 -21.90 28.59
N SER A 61 22.99 -22.96 29.19
CA SER A 61 22.85 -24.34 28.69
C SER A 61 21.43 -24.83 28.45
N ASP A 62 20.43 -24.07 28.90
CA ASP A 62 19.01 -24.42 28.89
C ASP A 62 18.16 -23.60 27.88
N GLY A 63 18.78 -22.71 27.11
CA GLY A 63 18.06 -21.91 26.11
C GLY A 63 17.69 -22.72 24.89
N ARG A 64 16.41 -22.63 24.46
CA ARG A 64 15.90 -23.33 23.30
C ARG A 64 15.04 -22.42 22.40
N LEU A 65 15.09 -22.69 21.11
CA LEU A 65 14.12 -22.16 20.15
C LEU A 65 13.01 -23.18 19.92
N TYR A 66 11.80 -22.73 20.09
CA TYR A 66 10.59 -23.51 19.88
C TYR A 66 9.87 -23.00 18.63
N LEU A 67 9.47 -23.92 17.75
CA LEU A 67 8.74 -23.61 16.54
C LEU A 67 7.31 -24.15 16.62
N TYR A 68 6.37 -23.25 16.38
CA TYR A 68 4.95 -23.55 16.38
C TYR A 68 4.37 -23.26 15.01
N ARG A 69 3.40 -24.07 14.56
CA ARG A 69 2.51 -23.69 13.46
C ARG A 69 1.48 -22.67 13.95
N ASP A 70 0.89 -21.91 13.05
CA ASP A 70 -0.11 -20.88 13.40
C ASP A 70 -1.27 -21.41 14.22
N ASP A 71 -1.78 -22.59 13.90
CA ASP A 71 -2.88 -23.23 14.64
C ASP A 71 -2.42 -23.62 16.07
N ASP A 72 -1.28 -24.31 16.18
CA ASP A 72 -0.69 -24.73 17.47
C ASP A 72 -0.33 -23.52 18.34
N TRP A 73 0.16 -22.43 17.71
CA TRP A 73 0.52 -21.18 18.40
C TRP A 73 -0.69 -20.49 19.00
N ARG A 74 -1.80 -20.41 18.26
CA ARG A 74 -3.03 -19.80 18.74
C ARG A 74 -3.59 -20.54 19.94
N ASP A 75 -3.65 -21.85 19.88
CA ASP A 75 -4.09 -22.68 21.00
C ASP A 75 -3.15 -22.57 22.21
N ALA A 76 -1.84 -22.52 21.96
CA ALA A 76 -0.82 -22.40 22.99
C ALA A 76 -0.87 -21.04 23.73
N THR A 77 -1.20 -19.95 23.03
CA THR A 77 -1.29 -18.61 23.65
C THR A 77 -2.57 -18.41 24.47
N GLU A 78 -3.69 -19.01 24.04
CA GLU A 78 -4.99 -18.77 24.69
C GLU A 78 -5.30 -19.68 25.88
N LYS A 79 -4.83 -20.90 25.88
CA LYS A 79 -5.38 -21.96 26.75
C LYS A 79 -4.39 -22.67 27.64
N LEU A 80 -3.08 -22.56 27.39
CA LEU A 80 -2.12 -23.46 28.02
C LEU A 80 -1.37 -22.83 29.19
N THR A 81 -1.02 -23.67 30.18
CA THR A 81 -0.01 -23.33 31.19
C THR A 81 1.34 -23.14 30.48
N CYS A 82 2.32 -22.51 31.16
CA CYS A 82 3.63 -22.29 30.56
C CYS A 82 4.29 -23.59 30.07
N PHE A 83 4.20 -24.63 30.89
CA PHE A 83 4.77 -25.93 30.55
C PHE A 83 4.07 -26.60 29.38
N ASP A 84 2.74 -26.56 29.35
CA ASP A 84 1.96 -27.10 28.26
C ASP A 84 2.21 -26.32 26.94
N LYS A 85 2.39 -24.98 27.05
CA LYS A 85 2.76 -24.15 25.90
C LYS A 85 4.07 -24.61 25.28
N ILE A 86 5.12 -24.79 26.10
CA ILE A 86 6.44 -25.23 25.61
C ILE A 86 6.38 -26.68 25.05
N SER A 87 5.62 -27.57 25.69
CA SER A 87 5.47 -28.96 25.22
C SER A 87 4.66 -29.10 23.96
N ALA A 88 3.81 -28.16 23.65
CA ALA A 88 3.01 -28.11 22.40
C ALA A 88 3.83 -27.67 21.16
N ALA A 89 5.08 -27.28 21.32
CA ALA A 89 5.94 -26.92 20.21
C ALA A 89 6.18 -28.12 19.28
N ARG A 90 6.08 -27.88 17.98
CA ARG A 90 6.25 -28.91 16.95
C ARG A 90 7.72 -29.32 16.81
N LEU A 91 8.63 -28.35 16.90
CA LEU A 91 10.06 -28.54 16.80
C LEU A 91 10.73 -27.72 17.92
N SER A 92 11.82 -28.25 18.48
CA SER A 92 12.65 -27.55 19.45
C SER A 92 14.12 -27.73 19.10
N PHE A 93 14.90 -26.64 19.17
CA PHE A 93 16.33 -26.62 18.89
C PHE A 93 17.09 -26.08 20.10
N GLU A 94 18.11 -26.82 20.52
CA GLU A 94 19.01 -26.36 21.59
C GLU A 94 20.01 -25.34 21.04
N LEU A 95 20.24 -24.29 21.80
CA LEU A 95 21.16 -23.22 21.48
C LEU A 95 22.53 -23.48 22.09
N VAL A 96 23.27 -24.43 21.53
CA VAL A 96 24.58 -24.88 22.09
C VAL A 96 25.72 -24.02 21.55
N GLU A 97 25.68 -23.67 20.26
CA GLU A 97 26.72 -22.92 19.58
C GLU A 97 26.33 -21.45 19.40
N ALA A 98 27.33 -20.55 19.34
CA ALA A 98 27.08 -19.12 19.08
C ALA A 98 26.49 -18.85 17.71
N GLU A 99 26.68 -19.75 16.73
CA GLU A 99 26.13 -19.69 15.39
C GLU A 99 25.82 -21.11 14.91
N ALA A 100 24.59 -21.38 14.49
CA ALA A 100 24.23 -22.65 13.89
C ALA A 100 23.10 -22.50 12.85
N ASN A 101 22.95 -23.54 12.04
CA ASN A 101 21.97 -23.64 10.97
C ASN A 101 21.06 -24.83 11.22
N PHE A 102 19.75 -24.60 11.20
CA PHE A 102 18.74 -25.65 11.25
C PHE A 102 17.98 -25.74 9.97
N THR A 103 17.95 -26.93 9.41
CA THR A 103 17.13 -27.22 8.22
C THR A 103 15.94 -28.09 8.63
N PHE A 104 14.78 -27.78 8.09
CA PHE A 104 13.59 -28.60 8.23
C PHE A 104 12.77 -28.56 6.93
N SER A 105 11.75 -29.39 6.84
CA SER A 105 10.86 -29.49 5.69
C SER A 105 9.50 -28.91 6.03
N SER A 106 9.03 -27.98 5.17
CA SER A 106 7.66 -27.48 5.21
C SER A 106 7.02 -27.78 3.85
N GLY A 107 6.39 -28.95 3.73
CA GLY A 107 5.86 -29.43 2.44
C GLY A 107 4.78 -28.53 1.83
N SER A 108 4.00 -27.83 2.65
CA SER A 108 3.00 -26.83 2.25
C SER A 108 3.36 -25.45 2.78
N PRO A 109 2.87 -24.35 2.13
CA PRO A 109 3.04 -23.00 2.69
C PRO A 109 2.33 -22.89 4.03
N GLU A 110 3.09 -22.82 5.13
CA GLU A 110 2.60 -22.75 6.50
C GLU A 110 3.26 -21.59 7.23
N MET A 111 2.51 -20.96 8.13
CA MET A 111 3.05 -19.93 9.01
C MET A 111 3.64 -20.59 10.25
N TRP A 112 4.87 -20.22 10.54
CA TRP A 112 5.60 -20.69 11.71
C TRP A 112 5.99 -19.53 12.60
N HIS A 113 5.84 -19.75 13.91
CA HIS A 113 6.23 -18.82 14.96
C HIS A 113 7.47 -19.35 15.65
N VAL A 114 8.49 -18.49 15.74
CA VAL A 114 9.76 -18.80 16.44
C VAL A 114 9.73 -18.13 17.80
N VAL A 115 9.86 -18.93 18.85
CA VAL A 115 9.76 -18.51 20.24
C VAL A 115 11.02 -18.94 20.99
N TYR A 116 11.58 -18.04 21.78
CA TYR A 116 12.66 -18.35 22.70
C TYR A 116 12.11 -18.63 24.09
N ALA A 117 12.54 -19.72 24.70
CA ALA A 117 12.28 -19.99 26.11
C ALA A 117 13.43 -20.78 26.71
N GLU A 118 13.58 -20.67 28.04
CA GLU A 118 14.48 -21.43 28.86
C GLU A 118 13.67 -22.44 29.67
N LEU A 119 14.27 -23.53 30.16
CA LEU A 119 13.60 -24.45 31.06
C LEU A 119 13.13 -23.76 32.34
N SER A 120 13.88 -22.75 32.80
CA SER A 120 13.54 -21.90 33.95
C SER A 120 12.34 -20.99 33.71
N THR A 121 11.96 -20.72 32.46
CA THR A 121 10.86 -19.82 32.10
C THR A 121 9.52 -20.25 32.72
N CYS A 122 9.32 -21.54 32.94
CA CYS A 122 8.08 -22.07 33.51
C CYS A 122 8.17 -22.41 34.99
N GLN A 123 9.30 -22.21 35.64
CA GLN A 123 9.46 -22.46 37.08
C GLN A 123 9.04 -21.23 37.87
N LEU A 124 7.90 -21.31 38.55
CA LEU A 124 7.41 -20.23 39.41
C LEU A 124 8.33 -20.05 40.62
N GLY A 125 8.98 -18.88 40.71
CA GLY A 125 9.41 -18.35 42.02
C GLY A 125 10.89 -18.28 42.32
N SER A 126 11.80 -18.61 41.42
CA SER A 126 13.25 -18.45 41.75
C SER A 126 14.04 -18.00 40.53
N PHE A 127 13.93 -16.71 40.20
CA PHE A 127 14.98 -16.10 39.42
C PHE A 127 16.20 -15.91 40.30
N VAL A 128 17.02 -16.96 40.43
CA VAL A 128 18.33 -16.89 41.10
C VAL A 128 19.36 -16.61 40.01
N GLY A 129 19.38 -15.40 39.48
CA GLY A 129 20.40 -14.99 38.52
C GLY A 129 20.16 -13.58 38.00
N GLN A 130 21.22 -12.90 37.56
CA GLN A 130 21.08 -11.64 36.84
C GLN A 130 20.35 -11.90 35.51
N PRO A 131 19.39 -11.04 35.08
CA PRO A 131 18.71 -11.21 33.81
C PRO A 131 19.75 -11.19 32.69
N ASN A 132 19.91 -12.32 32.01
CA ASN A 132 20.79 -12.42 30.87
C ASN A 132 20.11 -11.76 29.68
N THR A 133 20.74 -10.71 29.15
CA THR A 133 20.35 -10.07 27.91
C THR A 133 21.35 -10.43 26.82
N ILE A 134 20.91 -11.24 25.84
CA ILE A 134 21.75 -11.74 24.76
C ILE A 134 21.25 -11.17 23.43
N GLN A 135 22.11 -10.47 22.71
CA GLN A 135 21.78 -9.99 21.38
C GLN A 135 21.78 -11.16 20.40
N TYR A 136 20.72 -11.27 19.61
CA TYR A 136 20.59 -12.29 18.59
C TYR A 136 20.36 -11.71 17.20
N GLN A 137 20.79 -12.46 16.22
CA GLN A 137 20.41 -12.29 14.81
C GLN A 137 19.87 -13.62 14.30
N LEU A 138 18.61 -13.60 13.87
CA LEU A 138 17.92 -14.75 13.31
C LEU A 138 17.69 -14.50 11.83
N ARG A 139 18.09 -15.44 10.98
CA ARG A 139 17.84 -15.39 9.54
C ARG A 139 16.97 -16.56 9.13
N LEU A 140 15.89 -16.27 8.42
CA LEU A 140 14.89 -17.23 7.99
C LEU A 140 14.89 -17.29 6.45
N PHE A 141 15.02 -18.49 5.90
CA PHE A 141 15.17 -18.69 4.46
C PHE A 141 14.20 -19.71 3.93
N ASN A 142 13.64 -19.41 2.76
CA ASN A 142 12.92 -20.36 1.93
C ASN A 142 13.79 -20.84 0.77
N PRO A 143 13.46 -21.97 0.10
CA PRO A 143 14.16 -22.40 -1.10
C PRO A 143 13.94 -21.40 -2.24
N ASP A 144 14.99 -21.09 -2.96
CA ASP A 144 14.99 -20.31 -4.18
C ASP A 144 14.43 -21.13 -5.38
N ARG A 145 14.59 -20.62 -6.61
CA ARG A 145 14.15 -21.32 -7.82
C ARG A 145 15.02 -22.56 -8.14
N GLU A 146 16.22 -22.60 -7.63
CA GLU A 146 17.19 -23.68 -7.84
C GLU A 146 17.09 -24.74 -6.73
N GLY A 147 16.28 -24.50 -5.69
CA GLY A 147 16.09 -25.39 -4.54
C GLY A 147 17.09 -25.15 -3.40
N ASN A 148 17.89 -24.06 -3.46
CA ASN A 148 18.78 -23.70 -2.37
C ASN A 148 18.05 -22.82 -1.34
N PRO A 149 18.32 -22.93 -0.04
CA PRO A 149 17.63 -22.16 1.00
C PRO A 149 18.22 -20.75 1.14
N PHE A 150 18.05 -19.91 0.13
CA PHE A 150 18.60 -18.55 0.10
C PHE A 150 17.58 -17.45 -0.19
N ASP A 151 16.28 -17.80 -0.32
CA ASP A 151 15.25 -16.80 -0.57
C ASP A 151 14.75 -16.15 0.75
N HIS A 152 14.94 -14.83 0.89
CA HIS A 152 14.47 -14.03 2.02
C HIS A 152 12.97 -13.82 2.05
N PHE A 153 12.33 -13.96 0.90
CA PHE A 153 10.92 -13.68 0.82
C PHE A 153 10.08 -14.78 1.45
N SER A 154 9.17 -14.39 2.32
CA SER A 154 8.07 -15.26 2.72
C SER A 154 7.20 -15.60 1.51
N THR A 155 6.41 -16.67 1.59
CA THR A 155 5.52 -17.08 0.50
C THR A 155 4.62 -15.95 0.02
N GLY A 156 4.13 -15.11 0.93
CA GLY A 156 3.28 -13.97 0.62
C GLY A 156 4.00 -12.80 -0.05
N GLU A 157 5.29 -12.67 0.14
CA GLU A 157 6.11 -11.55 -0.38
C GLU A 157 6.82 -11.90 -1.69
N ARG A 158 6.93 -13.21 -1.99
CA ARG A 158 7.60 -13.70 -3.18
C ARG A 158 7.02 -13.08 -4.45
N GLY A 159 7.88 -12.44 -5.25
CA GLY A 159 7.51 -11.80 -6.52
C GLY A 159 7.00 -10.36 -6.40
N LEU A 160 6.90 -9.77 -5.19
CA LEU A 160 6.56 -8.35 -5.05
C LEU A 160 7.63 -7.44 -5.63
N LEU A 161 8.91 -7.82 -5.55
CA LEU A 161 9.98 -7.07 -6.20
C LEU A 161 9.75 -6.95 -7.72
N LEU A 162 9.49 -8.08 -8.41
CA LEU A 162 9.19 -8.08 -9.84
C LEU A 162 7.92 -7.28 -10.15
N PHE A 163 6.90 -7.40 -9.31
CA PHE A 163 5.67 -6.65 -9.45
C PHE A 163 5.93 -5.14 -9.42
N TYR A 164 6.65 -4.61 -8.41
CA TYR A 164 6.96 -3.19 -8.35
C TYR A 164 7.89 -2.71 -9.47
N GLN A 165 8.80 -3.54 -9.95
CA GLN A 165 9.60 -3.25 -11.15
C GLN A 165 8.70 -3.05 -12.38
N LEU A 166 7.71 -3.93 -12.57
CA LEU A 166 6.75 -3.82 -13.67
C LEU A 166 5.84 -2.60 -13.53
N VAL A 167 5.41 -2.27 -12.31
CA VAL A 167 4.61 -1.07 -12.02
C VAL A 167 5.40 0.21 -12.33
N VAL A 168 6.65 0.31 -11.89
CA VAL A 168 7.53 1.45 -12.20
C VAL A 168 7.75 1.59 -13.70
N LEU A 169 7.96 0.48 -14.40
CA LEU A 169 8.07 0.47 -15.87
C LEU A 169 6.77 0.94 -16.53
N ALA A 170 5.62 0.47 -16.06
CA ALA A 170 4.31 0.88 -16.59
C ALA A 170 4.05 2.39 -16.41
N TYR A 171 4.39 2.96 -15.26
CA TYR A 171 4.31 4.41 -15.04
C TYR A 171 5.27 5.18 -15.94
N PHE A 172 6.47 4.67 -16.17
CA PHE A 172 7.41 5.28 -17.10
C PHE A 172 6.86 5.30 -18.54
N VAL A 173 6.31 4.18 -19.01
CA VAL A 173 5.68 4.09 -20.33
C VAL A 173 4.48 5.04 -20.43
N MET A 174 3.65 5.10 -19.40
CA MET A 174 2.53 6.04 -19.31
C MET A 174 3.00 7.49 -19.40
N ALA A 175 4.06 7.86 -18.70
CA ALA A 175 4.66 9.21 -18.79
C ALA A 175 5.19 9.53 -20.19
N CYS A 176 5.77 8.57 -20.91
CA CYS A 176 6.20 8.74 -22.29
C CYS A 176 5.01 8.97 -23.25
N ILE A 177 3.91 8.26 -23.05
CA ILE A 177 2.70 8.36 -23.92
C ILE A 177 1.96 9.68 -23.66
N TYR A 178 1.66 9.99 -22.41
CA TYR A 178 0.81 11.12 -22.04
C TYR A 178 1.58 12.42 -21.77
N GLY A 179 2.87 12.33 -21.43
CA GLY A 179 3.70 13.48 -21.04
C GLY A 179 3.74 14.62 -22.04
N PRO A 180 3.98 14.40 -23.36
CA PRO A 180 4.01 15.47 -24.35
C PRO A 180 2.67 16.19 -24.51
N GLN A 181 1.56 15.44 -24.51
CA GLN A 181 0.21 16.01 -24.60
C GLN A 181 -0.15 16.79 -23.35
N LEU A 182 0.20 16.24 -22.20
CA LEU A 182 -0.01 16.85 -20.89
C LEU A 182 0.73 18.17 -20.77
N TRP A 183 2.00 18.21 -21.16
CA TRP A 183 2.83 19.42 -21.16
C TRP A 183 2.22 20.52 -22.00
N GLN A 184 1.81 20.19 -23.24
CA GLN A 184 1.16 21.15 -24.13
C GLN A 184 -0.16 21.70 -23.55
N THR A 185 -0.95 20.84 -22.89
CA THR A 185 -2.25 21.23 -22.33
C THR A 185 -2.08 22.10 -21.09
N ILE A 186 -1.10 21.80 -20.23
CA ILE A 186 -0.81 22.58 -19.04
C ILE A 186 -0.23 23.96 -19.41
N CYS A 187 0.66 24.03 -20.41
CA CYS A 187 1.26 25.30 -20.85
C CYS A 187 0.23 26.23 -21.51
N LYS A 188 -0.83 25.70 -22.14
CA LYS A 188 -1.89 26.49 -22.78
C LYS A 188 -2.94 27.04 -21.81
N GLU A 189 -2.82 26.77 -20.52
CA GLU A 189 -3.74 27.20 -19.44
C GLU A 189 -5.24 26.99 -19.82
N GLY A 190 -5.57 25.83 -20.38
CA GLY A 190 -6.95 25.48 -20.74
C GLY A 190 -7.86 25.36 -19.51
N PRO A 191 -9.19 25.33 -19.67
CA PRO A 191 -10.14 25.35 -18.54
C PRO A 191 -10.03 24.16 -17.59
N MET A 192 -9.40 23.06 -18.00
CA MET A 192 -9.16 21.87 -17.16
C MET A 192 -7.70 21.71 -16.71
N TYR A 193 -6.83 22.70 -16.91
CA TYR A 193 -5.40 22.57 -16.59
C TYR A 193 -5.14 22.25 -15.12
N LEU A 194 -5.97 22.75 -14.22
CA LEU A 194 -5.80 22.53 -12.79
C LEU A 194 -6.13 21.08 -12.39
N VAL A 195 -7.16 20.48 -13.01
CA VAL A 195 -7.50 19.06 -12.81
C VAL A 195 -6.36 18.17 -13.29
N LEU A 196 -5.81 18.49 -14.48
CA LEU A 196 -4.66 17.77 -15.03
C LEU A 196 -3.41 17.94 -14.16
N LYS A 197 -3.17 19.13 -13.59
CA LYS A 197 -2.08 19.33 -12.61
C LYS A 197 -2.26 18.47 -11.37
N LEU A 198 -3.47 18.44 -10.80
CA LEU A 198 -3.75 17.62 -9.62
C LEU A 198 -3.63 16.13 -9.92
N LEU A 199 -4.16 15.68 -11.06
CA LEU A 199 -4.02 14.29 -11.51
C LEU A 199 -2.53 13.92 -11.69
N THR A 200 -1.75 14.79 -12.32
CA THR A 200 -0.31 14.58 -12.51
C THR A 200 0.44 14.56 -11.18
N LEU A 201 0.07 15.43 -10.25
CA LEU A 201 0.66 15.42 -8.91
C LEU A 201 0.34 14.12 -8.19
N ALA A 202 -0.93 13.67 -8.18
CA ALA A 202 -1.31 12.39 -7.58
C ALA A 202 -0.56 11.21 -8.21
N THR A 203 -0.48 11.18 -9.55
CA THR A 203 0.24 10.14 -10.28
C THR A 203 1.74 10.16 -10.00
N SER A 204 2.37 11.34 -9.89
CA SER A 204 3.79 11.44 -9.58
C SER A 204 4.11 10.97 -8.16
N LEU A 205 3.22 11.24 -7.20
CA LEU A 205 3.33 10.73 -5.83
C LEU A 205 3.20 9.20 -5.80
N GLN A 206 2.24 8.64 -6.54
CA GLN A 206 2.04 7.19 -6.63
C GLN A 206 3.21 6.48 -7.32
N PHE A 207 3.76 7.07 -8.39
CA PHE A 207 5.00 6.59 -9.01
C PHE A 207 6.17 6.60 -8.04
N SER A 208 6.34 7.68 -7.27
CA SER A 208 7.42 7.78 -6.28
C SER A 208 7.26 6.75 -5.17
N ALA A 209 6.03 6.51 -4.71
CA ALA A 209 5.73 5.45 -3.75
C ALA A 209 6.10 4.07 -4.29
N ALA A 210 5.71 3.74 -5.52
CA ALA A 210 6.07 2.48 -6.17
C ALA A 210 7.60 2.32 -6.32
N LEU A 211 8.31 3.42 -6.62
CA LEU A 211 9.77 3.43 -6.71
C LEU A 211 10.44 3.15 -5.35
N PHE A 212 9.94 3.77 -4.27
CA PHE A 212 10.48 3.51 -2.92
C PHE A 212 10.16 2.10 -2.44
N ASN A 213 8.97 1.55 -2.74
CA ASN A 213 8.65 0.15 -2.49
C ASN A 213 9.59 -0.78 -3.25
N MET A 214 9.85 -0.52 -4.53
CA MET A 214 10.82 -1.28 -5.32
C MET A 214 12.22 -1.25 -4.69
N LEU A 215 12.70 -0.08 -4.25
CA LEU A 215 14.01 0.05 -3.60
C LEU A 215 14.05 -0.67 -2.25
N HIS A 216 12.96 -0.63 -1.47
CA HIS A 216 12.83 -1.39 -0.23
C HIS A 216 12.95 -2.90 -0.50
N TYR A 217 12.14 -3.45 -1.43
CA TYR A 217 12.19 -4.88 -1.74
C TYR A 217 13.48 -5.31 -2.42
N GLN A 218 14.11 -4.43 -3.20
CA GLN A 218 15.44 -4.70 -3.78
C GLN A 218 16.52 -4.81 -2.69
N ARG A 219 16.43 -3.98 -1.64
CA ARG A 219 17.33 -4.09 -0.50
C ARG A 219 16.98 -5.30 0.35
N TYR A 220 15.71 -5.52 0.61
CA TYR A 220 15.20 -6.67 1.36
C TYR A 220 15.63 -8.01 0.74
N SER A 221 15.67 -8.11 -0.60
CA SER A 221 16.17 -9.31 -1.27
C SER A 221 17.65 -9.60 -1.00
N LYS A 222 18.43 -8.61 -0.53
CA LYS A 222 19.86 -8.74 -0.27
C LYS A 222 20.18 -8.94 1.21
N ASP A 223 19.56 -8.16 2.08
CA ASP A 223 19.90 -8.13 3.52
C ASP A 223 18.79 -8.75 4.41
N GLY A 224 17.59 -9.00 3.89
CA GLY A 224 16.45 -9.54 4.61
C GLY A 224 15.86 -8.61 5.69
N GLU A 225 16.37 -7.39 5.80
CA GLU A 225 15.83 -6.35 6.68
C GLU A 225 15.13 -5.27 5.85
N GLY A 226 15.63 -5.02 4.61
CA GLY A 226 15.17 -3.95 3.78
C GLY A 226 15.53 -2.57 4.34
N SER A 227 14.76 -1.56 3.98
CA SER A 227 14.91 -0.21 4.51
C SER A 227 13.58 0.28 5.07
N PRO A 228 13.41 0.35 6.39
CA PRO A 228 12.19 0.89 7.00
C PRO A 228 11.89 2.33 6.55
N PHE A 229 12.94 3.12 6.30
CA PHE A 229 12.80 4.47 5.79
C PHE A 229 12.08 4.52 4.43
N PHE A 230 12.48 3.67 3.48
CA PHE A 230 11.83 3.62 2.16
C PHE A 230 10.41 3.09 2.25
N LEU A 231 10.15 2.12 3.12
CA LEU A 231 8.81 1.59 3.35
C LEU A 231 7.87 2.67 3.91
N ASN A 232 8.26 3.31 5.00
CA ASN A 232 7.47 4.38 5.63
C ASN A 232 7.25 5.57 4.67
N LEU A 233 8.28 5.94 3.90
CA LEU A 233 8.18 7.01 2.91
C LEU A 233 7.21 6.64 1.78
N SER A 234 7.24 5.40 1.29
CA SER A 234 6.31 4.94 0.26
C SER A 234 4.85 4.99 0.73
N GLU A 235 4.56 4.54 1.94
CA GLU A 235 3.23 4.59 2.54
C GLU A 235 2.71 6.02 2.73
N MET A 236 3.57 6.92 3.20
CA MET A 236 3.26 8.36 3.30
C MET A 236 2.89 8.95 1.93
N LEU A 237 3.63 8.61 0.89
CA LEU A 237 3.38 9.08 -0.47
C LEU A 237 2.11 8.49 -1.07
N GLU A 238 1.78 7.22 -0.78
CA GLU A 238 0.52 6.58 -1.18
C GLU A 238 -0.68 7.29 -0.55
N VAL A 239 -0.64 7.56 0.76
CA VAL A 239 -1.69 8.30 1.46
C VAL A 239 -1.84 9.71 0.87
N LEU A 240 -0.74 10.42 0.66
CA LEU A 240 -0.77 11.77 0.07
C LEU A 240 -1.32 11.76 -1.36
N SER A 241 -0.94 10.78 -2.18
CA SER A 241 -1.50 10.57 -3.53
C SER A 241 -3.01 10.36 -3.49
N ALA A 242 -3.48 9.49 -2.60
CA ALA A 242 -4.90 9.21 -2.41
C ALA A 242 -5.70 10.45 -1.99
N LEU A 243 -5.11 11.32 -1.13
CA LEU A 243 -5.72 12.59 -0.71
C LEU A 243 -5.85 13.58 -1.87
N VAL A 244 -4.78 13.76 -2.65
CA VAL A 244 -4.79 14.66 -3.81
C VAL A 244 -5.80 14.15 -4.84
N MET A 245 -5.85 12.84 -5.07
CA MET A 245 -6.82 12.21 -5.97
C MET A 245 -8.25 12.43 -5.49
N LEU A 246 -8.55 12.14 -4.23
CA LEU A 246 -9.87 12.35 -3.64
C LEU A 246 -10.32 13.80 -3.75
N TYR A 247 -9.43 14.75 -3.44
CA TYR A 247 -9.69 16.18 -3.58
C TYR A 247 -10.07 16.55 -5.01
N MET A 248 -9.28 16.07 -5.98
CA MET A 248 -9.55 16.29 -7.40
C MET A 248 -10.91 15.71 -7.82
N LEU A 249 -11.19 14.46 -7.46
CA LEU A 249 -12.41 13.76 -7.85
C LEU A 249 -13.66 14.44 -7.31
N LEU A 250 -13.67 14.84 -6.04
CA LEU A 250 -14.82 15.51 -5.42
C LEU A 250 -15.04 16.89 -6.01
N ASN A 251 -13.99 17.66 -6.30
CA ASN A 251 -14.15 18.97 -6.95
C ASN A 251 -14.75 18.84 -8.34
N VAL A 252 -14.28 17.88 -9.16
CA VAL A 252 -14.85 17.62 -10.48
C VAL A 252 -16.30 17.15 -10.39
N ALA A 253 -16.62 16.27 -9.41
CA ALA A 253 -17.99 15.80 -9.18
C ALA A 253 -18.97 16.93 -8.83
N MET A 254 -18.50 17.98 -8.19
CA MET A 254 -19.28 19.19 -7.89
C MET A 254 -19.38 20.20 -9.05
N GLY A 255 -18.85 19.86 -10.22
CA GLY A 255 -18.94 20.71 -11.41
C GLY A 255 -17.97 21.89 -11.45
N TRP A 256 -17.00 21.94 -10.54
CA TRP A 256 -16.08 23.09 -10.38
C TRP A 256 -15.30 23.46 -11.65
N THR A 257 -14.98 22.51 -12.50
CA THR A 257 -14.13 22.72 -13.69
C THR A 257 -14.91 23.14 -14.93
N LEU A 258 -16.22 22.95 -14.94
CA LEU A 258 -17.10 23.23 -16.09
C LEU A 258 -17.83 24.57 -16.01
N ALA A 259 -17.79 25.24 -14.87
CA ALA A 259 -18.26 26.61 -14.73
C ALA A 259 -17.20 27.55 -15.28
N GLY A 260 -17.29 27.88 -16.58
CA GLY A 260 -16.40 28.79 -17.29
C GLY A 260 -16.49 30.22 -16.75
N SER A 261 -15.80 30.49 -15.68
CA SER A 261 -15.66 31.81 -15.11
C SER A 261 -14.22 32.28 -15.26
N LYS A 262 -14.03 33.37 -16.00
CA LYS A 262 -12.77 34.12 -16.11
C LYS A 262 -12.26 34.68 -14.78
N ALA A 263 -12.90 34.37 -13.66
CA ALA A 263 -12.61 34.95 -12.35
C ALA A 263 -11.74 34.06 -11.45
N THR A 264 -11.06 33.03 -11.96
CA THR A 264 -10.52 32.04 -11.06
C THR A 264 -9.02 31.83 -11.14
N LYS A 265 -8.25 32.90 -11.02
CA LYS A 265 -6.94 32.80 -10.40
C LYS A 265 -7.14 32.55 -8.89
N MET A 266 -6.80 31.36 -8.40
CA MET A 266 -6.57 31.02 -6.98
C MET A 266 -7.63 31.41 -5.89
N SER A 267 -8.69 32.14 -6.26
CA SER A 267 -9.75 32.50 -5.31
C SER A 267 -10.81 31.39 -5.12
N ASN A 268 -10.85 30.40 -5.99
CA ASN A 268 -11.86 29.32 -5.91
C ASN A 268 -11.49 28.19 -4.97
N LEU A 269 -10.24 28.07 -4.52
CA LEU A 269 -9.90 27.24 -3.36
C LEU A 269 -10.63 27.76 -2.08
N LYS A 270 -10.92 29.07 -2.09
CA LYS A 270 -11.65 29.77 -1.02
C LYS A 270 -13.18 29.66 -1.13
N ASN A 271 -13.72 29.24 -2.29
CA ASN A 271 -15.16 29.32 -2.57
C ASN A 271 -15.96 28.06 -2.17
N ASN A 272 -15.30 26.93 -1.87
CA ASN A 272 -15.97 25.76 -1.27
C ASN A 272 -15.21 25.27 -0.02
N PRO A 273 -15.23 26.04 1.07
CA PRO A 273 -14.52 25.66 2.30
C PRO A 273 -15.03 24.33 2.86
N ILE A 274 -16.32 24.02 2.65
CA ILE A 274 -16.92 22.76 3.15
C ILE A 274 -16.27 21.54 2.49
N VAL A 275 -16.06 21.56 1.17
CA VAL A 275 -15.40 20.43 0.49
C VAL A 275 -13.96 20.25 0.96
N THR A 276 -13.22 21.36 1.06
CA THR A 276 -11.84 21.34 1.54
C THR A 276 -11.76 20.80 2.97
N VAL A 277 -12.63 21.24 3.85
CA VAL A 277 -12.71 20.76 5.25
C VAL A 277 -13.08 19.28 5.30
N VAL A 278 -14.08 18.84 4.51
CA VAL A 278 -14.48 17.44 4.45
C VAL A 278 -13.36 16.56 3.93
N VAL A 279 -12.69 16.94 2.85
CA VAL A 279 -11.57 16.19 2.28
C VAL A 279 -10.39 16.13 3.25
N LEU A 280 -10.03 17.25 3.88
CA LEU A 280 -8.95 17.28 4.88
C LEU A 280 -9.31 16.44 6.11
N GLY A 281 -10.56 16.50 6.58
CA GLY A 281 -11.02 15.68 7.70
C GLY A 281 -10.99 14.19 7.40
N LEU A 282 -11.51 13.78 6.23
CA LEU A 282 -11.47 12.39 5.78
C LEU A 282 -10.04 11.90 5.54
N GLY A 283 -9.20 12.77 5.03
CA GLY A 283 -7.80 12.49 4.83
C GLY A 283 -7.03 12.33 6.13
N ALA A 284 -7.29 13.16 7.11
CA ALA A 284 -6.73 13.04 8.44
C ALA A 284 -7.15 11.70 9.09
N ILE A 285 -8.42 11.32 8.96
CA ILE A 285 -8.92 10.02 9.45
C ILE A 285 -8.18 8.87 8.74
N GLN A 286 -8.04 8.93 7.42
CA GLN A 286 -7.34 7.90 6.66
C GLN A 286 -5.85 7.80 7.05
N ALA A 287 -5.18 8.94 7.24
CA ALA A 287 -3.79 8.99 7.68
C ALA A 287 -3.62 8.43 9.11
N VAL A 288 -4.52 8.77 10.04
CA VAL A 288 -4.51 8.23 11.41
C VAL A 288 -4.73 6.73 11.41
N LEU A 289 -5.68 6.22 10.60
CA LEU A 289 -5.92 4.79 10.49
C LEU A 289 -4.72 4.04 9.90
N ALA A 290 -4.07 4.59 8.87
CA ALA A 290 -2.87 4.00 8.29
C ALA A 290 -1.69 3.97 9.27
N LEU A 291 -1.47 5.07 10.02
CA LEU A 291 -0.46 5.12 11.07
C LEU A 291 -0.78 4.14 12.21
N TRP A 292 -2.04 4.02 12.62
CA TRP A 292 -2.46 3.05 13.65
C TRP A 292 -2.17 1.62 13.20
N GLU A 293 -2.46 1.28 11.95
CA GLU A 293 -2.15 -0.03 11.37
C GLU A 293 -0.65 -0.33 11.44
N GLN A 294 0.21 0.66 11.15
CA GLN A 294 1.66 0.55 11.27
C GLN A 294 2.12 0.26 12.71
N PHE A 295 1.60 1.01 13.68
CA PHE A 295 1.95 0.79 15.09
C PHE A 295 1.53 -0.60 15.58
N GLN A 296 0.35 -1.05 15.17
CA GLN A 296 -0.17 -2.36 15.58
C GLN A 296 0.56 -3.53 14.89
N SER A 297 1.05 -3.35 13.67
CA SER A 297 1.83 -4.37 12.95
C SER A 297 3.23 -4.57 13.51
N SER A 298 3.81 -3.56 14.17
CA SER A 298 5.13 -3.66 14.77
C SER A 298 5.15 -4.46 16.08
N GLU A 299 4.06 -4.47 16.83
CA GLU A 299 3.95 -5.25 18.08
C GLU A 299 3.59 -6.72 17.84
N HIS A 300 2.76 -6.97 16.84
CA HIS A 300 2.35 -8.33 16.48
C HIS A 300 2.61 -8.53 14.99
N GLN A 301 3.77 -9.07 14.62
CA GLN A 301 4.13 -9.46 13.25
C GLN A 301 3.20 -10.54 12.67
N THR A 302 1.99 -10.62 13.17
CA THR A 302 0.94 -11.52 12.72
C THR A 302 0.05 -10.81 11.70
N TYR A 303 0.03 -11.30 10.58
CA TYR A 303 -0.71 -11.32 9.33
C TYR A 303 -2.21 -10.98 9.40
N HIS A 304 -2.63 -10.05 10.23
CA HIS A 304 -4.05 -9.73 10.43
C HIS A 304 -4.45 -8.31 10.06
N ALA A 305 -3.64 -7.59 9.25
CA ALA A 305 -3.97 -6.23 8.82
C ALA A 305 -5.41 -6.10 8.28
N HIS A 306 -5.87 -7.08 7.49
CA HIS A 306 -7.25 -7.07 6.95
C HIS A 306 -8.29 -7.73 7.87
N ARG A 307 -7.88 -8.35 8.96
CA ARG A 307 -8.77 -8.94 9.97
C ARG A 307 -8.92 -8.02 11.18
N SER A 308 -8.11 -6.96 11.27
CA SER A 308 -8.21 -5.97 12.31
C SER A 308 -9.41 -5.06 12.08
N ALA A 309 -9.93 -4.47 13.15
CA ALA A 309 -10.98 -3.47 13.10
C ALA A 309 -10.60 -2.26 12.20
N VAL A 310 -9.29 -1.99 12.08
CA VAL A 310 -8.73 -0.93 11.23
C VAL A 310 -8.94 -1.23 9.75
N GLY A 311 -8.61 -2.45 9.28
CA GLY A 311 -8.83 -2.83 7.88
C GLY A 311 -10.30 -2.76 7.48
N LEU A 312 -11.20 -3.22 8.37
CA LEU A 312 -12.64 -3.12 8.13
C LEU A 312 -13.10 -1.66 8.07
N SER A 313 -12.59 -0.80 8.95
CA SER A 313 -12.92 0.64 8.96
C SER A 313 -12.48 1.34 7.67
N LEU A 314 -11.33 0.97 7.08
CA LEU A 314 -10.87 1.46 5.79
C LEU A 314 -11.81 1.05 4.65
N VAL A 315 -12.29 -0.21 4.63
CA VAL A 315 -13.29 -0.67 3.66
C VAL A 315 -14.57 0.16 3.76
N VAL A 316 -15.11 0.33 4.98
CA VAL A 316 -16.33 1.13 5.22
C VAL A 316 -16.12 2.57 4.79
N LEU A 317 -14.99 3.18 5.15
CA LEU A 317 -14.65 4.55 4.74
C LEU A 317 -14.63 4.71 3.21
N ARG A 318 -14.03 3.79 2.48
CA ARG A 318 -13.99 3.80 1.00
C ARG A 318 -15.38 3.66 0.39
N LEU A 319 -16.25 2.82 0.97
CA LEU A 319 -17.65 2.68 0.52
C LEU A 319 -18.46 3.94 0.77
N VAL A 320 -18.33 4.57 1.95
CA VAL A 320 -18.99 5.85 2.26
C VAL A 320 -18.54 6.94 1.29
N LEU A 321 -17.25 7.04 1.02
CA LEU A 321 -16.71 7.98 0.03
C LEU A 321 -17.25 7.74 -1.38
N ALA A 322 -17.40 6.48 -1.79
CA ALA A 322 -18.00 6.14 -3.09
C ALA A 322 -19.46 6.59 -3.18
N LEU A 323 -20.23 6.44 -2.09
CA LEU A 323 -21.63 6.89 -2.04
C LEU A 323 -21.74 8.42 -2.05
N VAL A 324 -20.90 9.13 -1.30
CA VAL A 324 -20.86 10.61 -1.29
C VAL A 324 -20.49 11.13 -2.68
N PHE A 325 -19.49 10.53 -3.31
CA PHE A 325 -19.08 10.88 -4.66
C PHE A 325 -20.19 10.62 -5.69
N GLY A 326 -20.85 9.45 -5.62
CA GLY A 326 -21.96 9.10 -6.48
C GLY A 326 -23.16 10.07 -6.34
N GLY A 327 -23.48 10.44 -5.12
CA GLY A 327 -24.53 11.44 -4.83
C GLY A 327 -24.19 12.81 -5.39
N ALA A 328 -22.95 13.26 -5.25
CA ALA A 328 -22.47 14.54 -5.80
C ALA A 328 -22.58 14.57 -7.34
N ILE A 329 -22.13 13.50 -8.00
CA ILE A 329 -22.25 13.39 -9.48
C ILE A 329 -23.72 13.34 -9.92
N TYR A 330 -24.55 12.56 -9.24
CA TYR A 330 -25.98 12.47 -9.57
C TYR A 330 -26.66 13.85 -9.49
N GLN A 331 -26.40 14.62 -8.44
CA GLN A 331 -26.94 15.98 -8.28
C GLN A 331 -26.42 16.91 -9.40
N THR A 332 -25.16 16.80 -9.79
CA THR A 332 -24.56 17.60 -10.86
C THR A 332 -25.17 17.23 -12.21
N MET A 333 -25.31 15.93 -12.54
CA MET A 333 -25.93 15.46 -13.77
C MET A 333 -27.42 15.84 -13.87
N ALA A 334 -28.15 15.85 -12.75
CA ALA A 334 -29.57 16.24 -12.74
C ALA A 334 -29.77 17.73 -13.08
N LYS A 335 -28.79 18.58 -12.77
CA LYS A 335 -28.82 20.02 -13.10
C LYS A 335 -28.36 20.35 -14.53
N GLU A 336 -27.63 19.43 -15.16
CA GLU A 336 -27.07 19.65 -16.49
C GLU A 336 -28.08 19.37 -17.60
N ARG A 337 -28.25 20.35 -18.48
CA ARG A 337 -29.15 20.28 -19.64
C ARG A 337 -28.51 19.71 -20.92
N SER A 338 -27.16 19.75 -21.01
CA SER A 338 -26.41 19.27 -22.14
C SER A 338 -26.20 17.76 -22.08
N SER A 339 -26.63 17.02 -23.11
CA SER A 339 -26.42 15.58 -23.25
C SER A 339 -24.91 15.22 -23.21
N LEU A 340 -24.09 16.02 -23.89
CA LEU A 340 -22.65 15.80 -23.98
C LEU A 340 -21.96 15.89 -22.60
N ARG A 341 -22.33 16.86 -21.76
CA ARG A 341 -21.82 16.96 -20.41
C ARG A 341 -22.27 15.80 -19.53
N ARG A 342 -23.49 15.33 -19.71
CA ARG A 342 -23.98 14.12 -19.01
C ARG A 342 -23.18 12.88 -19.39
N ASP A 343 -22.84 12.70 -20.66
CA ASP A 343 -22.02 11.57 -21.13
C ASP A 343 -20.59 11.65 -20.59
N PHE A 344 -20.03 12.87 -20.50
CA PHE A 344 -18.75 13.10 -19.83
C PHE A 344 -18.81 12.69 -18.35
N TYR A 345 -19.79 13.16 -17.58
CA TYR A 345 -19.93 12.81 -16.17
C TYR A 345 -20.17 11.31 -15.97
N LEU A 346 -20.91 10.66 -16.88
CA LEU A 346 -21.13 9.21 -16.81
C LEU A 346 -19.82 8.43 -17.02
N SER A 347 -19.03 8.84 -18.02
CA SER A 347 -17.72 8.23 -18.29
C SER A 347 -16.73 8.49 -17.15
N PHE A 348 -16.76 9.70 -16.57
CA PHE A 348 -15.98 10.07 -15.40
C PHE A 348 -16.37 9.23 -14.18
N PHE A 349 -17.67 9.08 -13.92
CA PHE A 349 -18.18 8.25 -12.82
C PHE A 349 -17.71 6.80 -12.93
N LYS A 350 -17.81 6.18 -14.12
CA LYS A 350 -17.33 4.81 -14.34
C LYS A 350 -15.84 4.65 -14.05
N SER A 351 -15.02 5.60 -14.48
CA SER A 351 -13.57 5.57 -14.25
C SER A 351 -13.22 5.75 -12.77
N CYS A 352 -13.94 6.64 -12.07
CA CYS A 352 -13.73 6.91 -10.65
C CYS A 352 -14.26 5.79 -9.77
N LEU A 353 -15.35 5.11 -10.17
CA LEU A 353 -15.91 3.98 -9.43
C LEU A 353 -14.87 2.86 -9.30
N LEU A 354 -14.07 2.61 -10.34
CA LEU A 354 -12.96 1.67 -10.28
C LEU A 354 -11.96 2.04 -9.19
N TRP A 355 -11.64 3.33 -9.03
CA TRP A 355 -10.71 3.80 -8.00
C TRP A 355 -11.27 3.66 -6.58
N PHE A 356 -12.54 4.05 -6.37
CA PHE A 356 -13.17 3.96 -5.05
C PHE A 356 -13.43 2.52 -4.59
N LEU A 357 -13.85 1.64 -5.50
CA LEU A 357 -14.19 0.26 -5.20
C LEU A 357 -12.99 -0.69 -5.30
N SER A 358 -11.81 -0.23 -5.74
CA SER A 358 -10.61 -1.07 -5.86
C SER A 358 -10.33 -1.82 -4.55
N TYR A 359 -10.17 -1.11 -3.44
CA TYR A 359 -9.83 -1.70 -2.16
C TYR A 359 -10.94 -2.63 -1.62
N PRO A 360 -12.23 -2.21 -1.49
CA PRO A 360 -13.29 -3.09 -1.02
C PRO A 360 -13.45 -4.37 -1.85
N VAL A 361 -13.42 -4.26 -3.17
CA VAL A 361 -13.61 -5.41 -4.07
C VAL A 361 -12.42 -6.36 -4.00
N ILE A 362 -11.19 -5.83 -4.03
CA ILE A 362 -9.99 -6.69 -3.95
C ILE A 362 -9.88 -7.37 -2.60
N VAL A 363 -10.24 -6.70 -1.49
CA VAL A 363 -10.30 -7.35 -0.17
C VAL A 363 -11.28 -8.53 -0.16
N VAL A 364 -12.49 -8.35 -0.71
CA VAL A 364 -13.46 -9.45 -0.83
C VAL A 364 -12.91 -10.60 -1.70
N ILE A 365 -12.29 -10.28 -2.83
CA ILE A 365 -11.65 -11.28 -3.69
C ILE A 365 -10.53 -12.01 -2.94
N ALA A 366 -9.72 -11.29 -2.17
CA ALA A 366 -8.60 -11.87 -1.42
C ALA A 366 -9.05 -12.91 -0.38
N TYR A 367 -10.29 -12.80 0.16
CA TYR A 367 -10.83 -13.81 1.07
C TYR A 367 -11.08 -15.19 0.41
N LEU A 368 -11.19 -15.24 -0.92
CA LEU A 368 -11.32 -16.50 -1.67
C LEU A 368 -9.99 -17.26 -1.76
N PHE A 369 -8.88 -16.62 -1.44
CA PHE A 369 -7.54 -17.18 -1.55
C PHE A 369 -6.98 -17.60 -0.18
N PRO A 370 -6.01 -18.54 -0.17
CA PRO A 370 -5.31 -18.95 1.04
C PRO A 370 -4.68 -17.77 1.77
N GLY A 371 -4.57 -17.86 3.10
CA GLY A 371 -4.08 -16.78 3.98
C GLY A 371 -2.76 -16.15 3.55
N HIS A 372 -1.80 -16.96 3.11
CA HIS A 372 -0.46 -16.51 2.69
C HIS A 372 -0.46 -15.63 1.42
N LEU A 373 -1.49 -15.73 0.56
CA LEU A 373 -1.58 -14.93 -0.68
C LEU A 373 -2.42 -13.67 -0.51
N ARG A 374 -3.24 -13.57 0.54
CA ARG A 374 -4.20 -12.47 0.70
C ARG A 374 -3.56 -11.09 0.64
N ASN A 375 -2.51 -10.87 1.42
CA ASN A 375 -1.81 -9.59 1.44
C ASN A 375 -1.24 -9.22 0.06
N LYS A 376 -0.59 -10.16 -0.60
CA LYS A 376 -0.05 -9.97 -1.94
C LYS A 376 -1.16 -9.59 -2.94
N ILE A 377 -2.31 -10.28 -2.89
CA ILE A 377 -3.45 -10.01 -3.78
C ILE A 377 -4.04 -8.63 -3.51
N VAL A 378 -4.19 -8.25 -2.23
CA VAL A 378 -4.69 -6.92 -1.88
C VAL A 378 -3.74 -5.85 -2.36
N THR A 379 -2.46 -5.92 -2.00
CA THR A 379 -1.46 -4.93 -2.39
C THR A 379 -1.35 -4.81 -3.90
N SER A 380 -1.14 -5.93 -4.61
CA SER A 380 -0.99 -5.88 -6.08
C SER A 380 -2.27 -5.50 -6.80
N GLY A 381 -3.41 -6.01 -6.36
CA GLY A 381 -4.70 -5.75 -6.97
C GLY A 381 -5.14 -4.29 -6.85
N VAL A 382 -4.94 -3.68 -5.68
CA VAL A 382 -5.26 -2.26 -5.46
C VAL A 382 -4.39 -1.37 -6.33
N VAL A 383 -3.07 -1.59 -6.35
CA VAL A 383 -2.14 -0.80 -7.18
C VAL A 383 -2.49 -0.91 -8.66
N ILE A 384 -2.85 -2.10 -9.16
CA ILE A 384 -3.28 -2.30 -10.56
C ILE A 384 -4.57 -1.52 -10.85
N CYS A 385 -5.59 -1.66 -10.00
CA CYS A 385 -6.87 -1.00 -10.21
C CYS A 385 -6.76 0.53 -10.15
N GLU A 386 -5.99 1.05 -9.20
CA GLU A 386 -5.74 2.50 -9.07
C GLU A 386 -4.96 3.04 -10.27
N SER A 387 -3.92 2.32 -10.72
CA SER A 387 -3.15 2.69 -11.91
C SER A 387 -4.01 2.69 -13.17
N LEU A 388 -4.89 1.69 -13.32
CA LEU A 388 -5.82 1.61 -14.45
C LEU A 388 -6.83 2.76 -14.41
N ALA A 389 -7.36 3.12 -13.24
CA ALA A 389 -8.25 4.25 -13.07
C ALA A 389 -7.57 5.57 -13.50
N VAL A 390 -6.30 5.77 -13.14
CA VAL A 390 -5.50 6.93 -13.57
C VAL A 390 -5.34 6.97 -15.09
N VAL A 391 -5.04 5.84 -15.74
CA VAL A 391 -4.94 5.76 -17.21
C VAL A 391 -6.27 6.13 -17.89
N LEU A 392 -7.40 5.64 -17.35
CA LEU A 392 -8.73 5.96 -17.86
C LEU A 392 -9.05 7.45 -17.69
N LEU A 393 -8.66 8.06 -16.57
CA LEU A 393 -8.83 9.50 -16.36
C LEU A 393 -7.97 10.35 -17.31
N TYR A 394 -6.70 9.97 -17.54
CA TYR A 394 -5.88 10.64 -18.55
C TYR A 394 -6.48 10.52 -19.94
N LYS A 395 -6.95 9.32 -20.32
CA LYS A 395 -7.63 9.12 -21.61
C LYS A 395 -8.88 10.01 -21.72
N LEU A 396 -9.67 10.12 -20.65
CA LEU A 396 -10.88 10.94 -20.63
C LEU A 396 -10.57 12.44 -20.74
N PHE A 397 -9.61 12.95 -19.94
CA PHE A 397 -9.30 14.38 -19.90
C PHE A 397 -8.44 14.86 -21.08
N LEU A 398 -7.67 13.98 -21.72
CA LEU A 398 -6.86 14.32 -22.89
C LEU A 398 -7.56 13.97 -24.22
N SER A 399 -8.75 13.34 -24.21
CA SER A 399 -9.50 13.06 -25.43
C SER A 399 -9.99 14.37 -26.08
N ARG A 400 -9.53 14.63 -27.30
CA ARG A 400 -9.80 15.90 -28.02
C ARG A 400 -11.28 16.18 -28.24
N SER A 401 -12.11 15.16 -28.49
CA SER A 401 -13.51 15.34 -28.83
C SER A 401 -14.36 15.86 -27.67
N LEU A 402 -14.32 15.17 -26.51
CA LEU A 402 -15.10 15.53 -25.34
C LEU A 402 -14.62 16.81 -24.67
N TYR A 403 -13.30 16.99 -24.57
CA TYR A 403 -12.70 18.15 -23.94
C TYR A 403 -13.00 19.46 -24.67
N TRP A 404 -12.80 19.49 -25.98
CA TRP A 404 -13.00 20.69 -26.78
C TRP A 404 -14.47 21.07 -26.90
N GLU A 405 -15.39 20.11 -27.02
CA GLU A 405 -16.82 20.38 -27.08
C GLU A 405 -17.38 20.88 -25.73
N VAL A 406 -16.95 20.29 -24.59
CA VAL A 406 -17.34 20.79 -23.28
C VAL A 406 -16.76 22.18 -23.00
N SER A 407 -15.53 22.44 -23.42
CA SER A 407 -14.85 23.73 -23.32
C SER A 407 -15.48 24.78 -24.26
N ALA A 408 -15.78 24.43 -25.51
CA ALA A 408 -16.41 25.31 -26.48
C ALA A 408 -17.85 25.69 -26.07
N LEU A 409 -18.62 24.75 -25.54
CA LEU A 409 -19.97 25.03 -25.02
C LEU A 409 -19.95 25.95 -23.79
N SER A 410 -18.93 25.90 -22.97
CA SER A 410 -18.77 26.84 -21.85
C SER A 410 -18.39 28.25 -22.31
N ALA A 411 -17.69 28.36 -23.44
CA ALA A 411 -17.36 29.66 -24.07
C ALA A 411 -18.54 30.27 -24.84
N LEU A 412 -19.43 29.44 -25.37
CA LEU A 412 -20.65 29.88 -26.09
C LEU A 412 -21.81 30.30 -25.16
N SER A 413 -21.72 30.09 -23.87
CA SER A 413 -22.71 30.59 -22.88
C SER A 413 -22.55 32.08 -22.56
N LEU A 414 -21.73 32.82 -23.26
CA LEU A 414 -21.78 34.28 -23.22
C LEU A 414 -23.12 34.74 -23.84
N PRO A 415 -23.92 35.57 -23.12
CA PRO A 415 -25.13 36.10 -23.65
C PRO A 415 -24.76 36.86 -24.92
N LEU A 416 -25.30 36.44 -26.05
CA LEU A 416 -25.39 37.28 -27.23
C LEU A 416 -26.15 38.54 -26.80
N ARG A 417 -25.40 39.58 -26.44
CA ARG A 417 -25.93 40.92 -26.34
C ARG A 417 -26.28 41.32 -27.78
N MET A 418 -27.52 41.04 -28.16
CA MET A 418 -28.11 41.67 -29.36
C MET A 418 -28.12 43.17 -29.07
N ASP A 419 -27.10 43.86 -29.58
CA ASP A 419 -27.17 45.30 -29.77
C ASP A 419 -28.27 45.56 -30.82
N ARG A 420 -29.49 45.80 -30.34
CA ARG A 420 -30.57 46.42 -31.07
C ARG A 420 -30.24 47.89 -31.26
N SER A 421 -29.28 48.21 -32.13
CA SER A 421 -29.16 49.53 -32.70
C SER A 421 -29.33 49.44 -34.22
N PHE A 422 -30.49 48.99 -34.67
CA PHE A 422 -30.93 49.35 -36.01
C PHE A 422 -31.48 50.77 -35.95
N ASN A 423 -30.60 51.67 -36.33
CA ASN A 423 -30.83 53.07 -36.57
C ASN A 423 -31.94 53.24 -37.58
N LYS A 424 -33.09 53.84 -37.17
CA LYS A 424 -34.13 54.37 -38.04
C LYS A 424 -33.51 55.53 -38.84
N LYS A 425 -33.08 55.30 -40.06
CA LYS A 425 -32.84 56.41 -41.03
C LYS A 425 -34.12 56.76 -41.63
N ASN A 426 -34.57 58.00 -41.37
CA ASN A 426 -35.65 58.73 -41.91
C ASN A 426 -35.51 58.82 -43.46
N TYR A 427 -36.62 58.56 -44.18
CA TYR A 427 -36.88 59.11 -45.45
C TYR A 427 -37.82 60.30 -45.27
N SER A 428 -37.35 61.48 -45.65
CA SER A 428 -38.12 62.67 -46.08
C SER A 428 -37.61 63.01 -47.46
#